data_0013ad1bf1aa4ba87842a7eb8b0990ee
#
_entry.id   0013ad1bf1aa4ba87842a7eb8b0990ee
#
_cell.length_a   1.000
_cell.length_b   1.000
_cell.length_c   1.000
_cell.angle_alpha   90.00
_cell.angle_beta   90.00
_cell.angle_gamma   90.00
#
_symmetry.space_group_name_H-M   'P 1'
#
loop_
_entity.id
_entity.type
_entity.pdbx_description
1 polymer ?
#
loop_
_entity_poly.entity_id
_entity_poly.type
_entity_poly.pdbx_seq_one_letter_code
_entity_poly.pdbx_strand_id
1 'polypeptide(L)'
;MRFLSRIVLAAALVLVAPAFAQAPKKDVASPALQKEFDGFIGKFRAALKANDSAAVAGMTRLPFMNDGSIRDAAQFHEKIYKREFTAKKRACIQRGKAVYDRDGENNDNYFVFCGDLIFVFTKTPAGFLFTEVGVND
;
A
#
# COMPACT_ATOMS: atom_id res chain seq x y z
N MET A 1 69.18 25.41 41.33
CA MET A 1 68.31 24.27 40.96
C MET A 1 67.19 24.81 40.08
N ARG A 2 67.23 24.46 38.78
CA ARG A 2 66.22 24.90 37.83
C ARG A 2 65.35 23.70 37.53
N PHE A 3 64.09 23.72 37.97
CA PHE A 3 63.06 22.73 37.57
C PHE A 3 62.39 23.23 36.29
N LEU A 4 62.70 22.59 35.20
CA LEU A 4 62.02 22.78 33.93
C LEU A 4 60.74 21.90 33.93
N SER A 5 59.60 22.55 34.13
CA SER A 5 58.30 21.89 34.00
C SER A 5 57.94 21.78 32.52
N ARG A 6 57.95 20.56 31.98
CA ARG A 6 57.49 20.28 30.62
C ARG A 6 55.99 20.07 30.66
N ILE A 7 55.26 21.06 30.16
CA ILE A 7 53.82 20.91 29.91
C ILE A 7 53.66 20.13 28.58
N VAL A 8 53.17 18.92 28.68
CA VAL A 8 52.76 18.14 27.52
C VAL A 8 51.33 18.50 27.19
N LEU A 9 51.15 19.22 26.10
CA LEU A 9 49.83 19.55 25.57
C LEU A 9 49.38 18.34 24.75
N ALA A 10 48.45 17.54 25.28
CA ALA A 10 47.80 16.47 24.54
C ALA A 10 46.65 17.10 23.71
N ALA A 11 46.90 17.23 22.42
CA ALA A 11 45.84 17.61 21.47
C ALA A 11 44.94 16.38 21.21
N ALA A 12 43.72 16.41 21.79
CA ALA A 12 42.71 15.42 21.50
C ALA A 12 42.09 15.77 20.13
N LEU A 13 42.45 14.99 19.09
CA LEU A 13 41.77 15.04 17.81
C LEU A 13 40.37 14.42 18.00
N VAL A 14 39.34 15.24 18.04
CA VAL A 14 37.96 14.78 17.94
C VAL A 14 37.68 14.49 16.47
N LEU A 15 37.71 13.23 16.10
CA LEU A 15 37.25 12.75 14.79
C LEU A 15 35.71 12.86 14.77
N VAL A 16 35.21 13.95 14.22
CA VAL A 16 33.80 14.09 13.90
C VAL A 16 33.55 13.24 12.65
N ALA A 17 33.00 12.05 12.83
CA ALA A 17 32.56 11.23 11.71
C ALA A 17 31.36 11.93 11.04
N PRO A 18 31.38 12.12 9.69
CA PRO A 18 30.22 12.66 9.01
C PRO A 18 29.06 11.69 9.15
N ALA A 19 27.96 12.14 9.75
CA ALA A 19 26.72 11.39 9.75
C ALA A 19 26.16 11.40 8.33
N PHE A 20 26.32 10.29 7.59
CA PHE A 20 25.65 10.12 6.30
C PHE A 20 24.17 9.95 6.59
N ALA A 21 23.33 10.91 6.14
CA ALA A 21 21.90 10.78 6.14
C ALA A 21 21.56 9.56 5.25
N GLN A 22 21.00 8.52 5.86
CA GLN A 22 20.51 7.37 5.10
C GLN A 22 19.32 7.82 4.27
N ALA A 23 19.28 7.45 2.97
CA ALA A 23 18.10 7.65 2.15
C ALA A 23 16.90 6.97 2.83
N PRO A 24 15.69 7.59 2.81
CA PRO A 24 14.51 6.99 3.40
C PRO A 24 14.30 5.60 2.80
N LYS A 25 14.26 4.56 3.64
CA LYS A 25 13.97 3.20 3.20
C LYS A 25 12.54 3.16 2.73
N LYS A 26 12.30 2.60 1.55
CA LYS A 26 10.96 2.28 1.08
C LYS A 26 10.30 1.33 2.06
N ASP A 27 9.07 1.60 2.45
CA ASP A 27 8.31 0.72 3.33
C ASP A 27 8.19 -0.68 2.71
N VAL A 28 8.37 -1.68 3.53
CA VAL A 28 8.25 -3.09 3.16
C VAL A 28 7.22 -3.73 4.07
N ALA A 29 6.27 -4.46 3.48
CA ALA A 29 5.29 -5.20 4.24
C ALA A 29 5.97 -6.27 5.11
N SER A 30 5.49 -6.45 6.35
CA SER A 30 5.92 -7.59 7.16
C SER A 30 5.51 -8.90 6.49
N PRO A 31 6.24 -10.02 6.74
CA PRO A 31 5.85 -11.32 6.19
C PRO A 31 4.42 -11.73 6.54
N ALA A 32 3.95 -11.43 7.75
CA ALA A 32 2.59 -11.72 8.18
C ALA A 32 1.55 -10.91 7.40
N LEU A 33 1.79 -9.62 7.20
CA LEU A 33 0.93 -8.74 6.43
C LEU A 33 0.88 -9.16 4.96
N GLN A 34 2.02 -9.48 4.37
CA GLN A 34 2.11 -9.97 2.99
C GLN A 34 1.31 -11.26 2.80
N LYS A 35 1.43 -12.20 3.73
CA LYS A 35 0.67 -13.46 3.70
C LYS A 35 -0.85 -13.22 3.78
N GLU A 36 -1.27 -12.30 4.65
CA GLU A 36 -2.68 -11.92 4.76
C GLU A 36 -3.20 -11.30 3.45
N PHE A 37 -2.42 -10.40 2.87
CA PHE A 37 -2.77 -9.80 1.58
C PHE A 37 -2.81 -10.84 0.46
N ASP A 38 -1.85 -11.75 0.39
CA ASP A 38 -1.83 -12.82 -0.63
C ASP A 38 -3.09 -13.68 -0.55
N GLY A 39 -3.57 -14.00 0.64
CA GLY A 39 -4.83 -14.71 0.84
C GLY A 39 -6.04 -13.91 0.36
N PHE A 40 -6.09 -12.62 0.68
CA PHE A 40 -7.15 -11.71 0.26
C PHE A 40 -7.18 -11.52 -1.27
N ILE A 41 -6.03 -11.16 -1.88
CA ILE A 41 -5.99 -10.87 -3.31
C ILE A 41 -6.28 -12.13 -4.16
N GLY A 42 -5.92 -13.30 -3.65
CA GLY A 42 -6.29 -14.56 -4.28
C GLY A 42 -7.80 -14.76 -4.40
N LYS A 43 -8.54 -14.48 -3.34
CA LYS A 43 -10.01 -14.51 -3.31
C LYS A 43 -10.62 -13.44 -4.20
N PHE A 44 -10.07 -12.24 -4.16
CA PHE A 44 -10.52 -11.11 -4.99
C PHE A 44 -10.34 -11.43 -6.48
N ARG A 45 -9.19 -11.93 -6.88
CA ARG A 45 -8.91 -12.37 -8.25
C ARG A 45 -9.82 -13.52 -8.70
N ALA A 46 -10.11 -14.48 -7.82
CA ALA A 46 -11.05 -15.55 -8.12
C ALA A 46 -12.47 -15.04 -8.40
N ALA A 47 -12.95 -14.07 -7.62
CA ALA A 47 -14.23 -13.42 -7.85
C ALA A 47 -14.26 -12.65 -9.18
N LEU A 48 -13.18 -11.94 -9.52
CA LEU A 48 -13.06 -11.25 -10.82
C LEU A 48 -13.02 -12.23 -11.99
N LYS A 49 -12.32 -13.36 -11.85
CA LYS A 49 -12.26 -14.40 -12.87
C LYS A 49 -13.63 -15.01 -13.14
N ALA A 50 -14.42 -15.19 -12.09
CA ALA A 50 -15.80 -15.64 -12.18
C ALA A 50 -16.78 -14.53 -12.63
N ASN A 51 -16.31 -13.31 -12.78
CA ASN A 51 -17.13 -12.11 -13.03
C ASN A 51 -18.29 -11.97 -12.00
N ASP A 52 -17.99 -12.26 -10.74
CA ASP A 52 -18.93 -12.24 -9.63
C ASP A 52 -18.85 -10.90 -8.90
N SER A 53 -19.64 -9.93 -9.35
CA SER A 53 -19.64 -8.59 -8.77
C SER A 53 -20.16 -8.55 -7.33
N ALA A 54 -21.03 -9.45 -6.94
CA ALA A 54 -21.53 -9.54 -5.56
C ALA A 54 -20.41 -9.98 -4.61
N ALA A 55 -19.59 -10.96 -5.02
CA ALA A 55 -18.43 -11.38 -4.24
C ALA A 55 -17.38 -10.25 -4.15
N VAL A 56 -17.15 -9.50 -5.23
CA VAL A 56 -16.25 -8.34 -5.21
C VAL A 56 -16.79 -7.26 -4.26
N ALA A 57 -18.08 -6.96 -4.30
CA ALA A 57 -18.72 -6.03 -3.38
C ALA A 57 -18.57 -6.46 -1.90
N GLY A 58 -18.64 -7.76 -1.63
CA GLY A 58 -18.42 -8.33 -0.29
C GLY A 58 -16.99 -8.17 0.24
N MET A 59 -16.03 -7.90 -0.63
CA MET A 59 -14.63 -7.59 -0.32
C MET A 59 -14.29 -6.11 -0.48
N THR A 60 -15.29 -5.25 -0.58
CA THR A 60 -15.17 -3.81 -0.81
C THR A 60 -15.65 -3.03 0.41
N ARG A 61 -14.96 -1.96 0.76
CA ARG A 61 -15.43 -1.05 1.81
C ARG A 61 -16.59 -0.21 1.30
N LEU A 62 -17.74 -0.34 1.95
CA LEU A 62 -18.95 0.42 1.63
C LEU A 62 -19.31 1.36 2.82
N PRO A 63 -19.79 2.58 2.59
CA PRO A 63 -19.99 3.24 1.27
C PRO A 63 -18.67 3.41 0.53
N PHE A 64 -18.67 3.11 -0.79
CA PHE A 64 -17.45 3.14 -1.57
C PHE A 64 -16.92 4.57 -1.71
N MET A 65 -15.66 4.78 -1.34
CA MET A 65 -14.98 6.08 -1.34
C MET A 65 -15.80 7.19 -0.63
N ASN A 66 -16.53 6.81 0.44
CA ASN A 66 -17.43 7.69 1.21
C ASN A 66 -18.60 8.26 0.40
N ASP A 67 -18.88 7.72 -0.78
CA ASP A 67 -20.05 8.11 -1.57
C ASP A 67 -21.32 7.42 -1.01
N GLY A 68 -22.21 8.21 -0.41
CA GLY A 68 -23.46 7.73 0.18
C GLY A 68 -24.45 7.14 -0.83
N SER A 69 -24.19 7.25 -2.13
CA SER A 69 -25.00 6.62 -3.19
C SER A 69 -24.47 5.23 -3.59
N ILE A 70 -23.35 4.77 -3.00
CA ILE A 70 -22.74 3.45 -3.26
C ILE A 70 -22.60 2.71 -1.93
N ARG A 71 -23.72 2.21 -1.39
CA ARG A 71 -23.82 1.62 -0.04
C ARG A 71 -23.95 0.11 -0.03
N ASP A 72 -24.40 -0.47 -1.13
CA ASP A 72 -24.70 -1.89 -1.23
C ASP A 72 -24.15 -2.51 -2.51
N ALA A 73 -24.25 -3.83 -2.62
CA ALA A 73 -23.76 -4.58 -3.75
C ALA A 73 -24.40 -4.17 -5.08
N ALA A 74 -25.70 -3.85 -5.09
CA ALA A 74 -26.41 -3.45 -6.29
C ALA A 74 -25.93 -2.08 -6.80
N GLN A 75 -25.77 -1.11 -5.91
CA GLN A 75 -25.26 0.21 -6.24
C GLN A 75 -23.78 0.15 -6.67
N PHE A 76 -22.99 -0.66 -5.97
CA PHE A 76 -21.58 -0.91 -6.36
C PHE A 76 -21.50 -1.52 -7.76
N HIS A 77 -22.33 -2.52 -8.07
CA HIS A 77 -22.38 -3.12 -9.40
C HIS A 77 -22.66 -2.09 -10.49
N GLU A 78 -23.73 -1.30 -10.33
CA GLU A 78 -24.16 -0.33 -11.34
C GLU A 78 -23.19 0.83 -11.52
N LYS A 79 -22.65 1.36 -10.43
CA LYS A 79 -21.87 2.61 -10.46
C LYS A 79 -20.35 2.40 -10.58
N ILE A 80 -19.84 1.29 -10.10
CA ILE A 80 -18.41 1.01 -10.05
C ILE A 80 -18.04 -0.21 -10.89
N TYR A 81 -18.64 -1.36 -10.60
CA TYR A 81 -18.18 -2.63 -11.19
C TYR A 81 -18.28 -2.63 -12.72
N LYS A 82 -19.42 -2.27 -13.26
CA LYS A 82 -19.66 -2.23 -14.71
C LYS A 82 -18.70 -1.28 -15.44
N ARG A 83 -18.36 -0.17 -14.81
CA ARG A 83 -17.50 0.86 -15.41
C ARG A 83 -16.02 0.56 -15.27
N GLU A 84 -15.58 0.18 -14.07
CA GLU A 84 -14.16 0.09 -13.73
C GLU A 84 -13.59 -1.34 -13.90
N PHE A 85 -14.43 -2.37 -13.75
CA PHE A 85 -14.02 -3.77 -13.88
C PHE A 85 -14.38 -4.36 -15.25
N THR A 86 -13.97 -3.69 -16.31
CA THR A 86 -14.09 -4.21 -17.69
C THR A 86 -13.27 -5.50 -17.83
N ALA A 87 -13.54 -6.30 -18.87
CA ALA A 87 -12.78 -7.54 -19.12
C ALA A 87 -11.27 -7.28 -19.19
N LYS A 88 -10.86 -6.16 -19.80
CA LYS A 88 -9.45 -5.74 -19.89
C LYS A 88 -8.86 -5.44 -18.51
N LYS A 89 -9.57 -4.69 -17.67
CA LYS A 89 -9.13 -4.35 -16.30
C LYS A 89 -9.09 -5.59 -15.41
N ARG A 90 -10.09 -6.46 -15.49
CA ARG A 90 -10.07 -7.74 -14.75
C ARG A 90 -8.86 -8.58 -15.12
N ALA A 91 -8.55 -8.70 -16.41
CA ALA A 91 -7.36 -9.41 -16.88
C ALA A 91 -6.05 -8.76 -16.37
N CYS A 92 -5.99 -7.43 -16.34
CA CYS A 92 -4.85 -6.69 -15.78
C CYS A 92 -4.65 -6.99 -14.29
N ILE A 93 -5.73 -6.95 -13.49
CA ILE A 93 -5.67 -7.26 -12.05
C ILE A 93 -5.22 -8.70 -11.81
N GLN A 94 -5.61 -9.65 -12.66
CA GLN A 94 -5.16 -11.05 -12.59
C GLN A 94 -3.64 -11.17 -12.69
N ARG A 95 -3.01 -10.37 -13.54
CA ARG A 95 -1.57 -10.44 -13.85
C ARG A 95 -0.74 -9.40 -13.11
N GLY A 96 -1.38 -8.32 -12.67
CA GLY A 96 -0.71 -7.17 -12.09
C GLY A 96 0.01 -7.51 -10.78
N LYS A 97 1.25 -7.04 -10.64
CA LYS A 97 1.95 -7.10 -9.38
C LYS A 97 1.38 -6.04 -8.44
N ALA A 98 0.98 -6.45 -7.26
CA ALA A 98 0.60 -5.51 -6.21
C ALA A 98 1.83 -4.87 -5.57
N VAL A 99 1.80 -3.55 -5.42
CA VAL A 99 2.88 -2.77 -4.80
C VAL A 99 2.42 -2.29 -3.44
N TYR A 100 3.17 -2.62 -2.40
CA TYR A 100 2.91 -2.17 -1.04
C TYR A 100 3.43 -0.75 -0.83
N ASP A 101 2.64 0.06 -0.12
CA ASP A 101 3.08 1.33 0.44
C ASP A 101 2.26 1.68 1.69
N ARG A 102 2.86 2.43 2.59
CA ARG A 102 2.20 2.95 3.78
C ARG A 102 1.92 4.43 3.57
N ASP A 103 0.68 4.83 3.78
CA ASP A 103 0.29 6.24 3.63
C ASP A 103 0.64 7.08 4.87
N GLY A 104 0.43 8.40 4.75
CA GLY A 104 0.71 9.35 5.83
C GLY A 104 -0.17 9.18 7.07
N GLU A 105 -1.25 8.39 7.00
CA GLU A 105 -2.15 8.04 8.11
C GLU A 105 -1.83 6.66 8.70
N ASN A 106 -0.70 6.06 8.32
CA ASN A 106 -0.24 4.73 8.72
C ASN A 106 -1.16 3.58 8.26
N ASN A 107 -1.92 3.76 7.19
CA ASN A 107 -2.64 2.64 6.57
C ASN A 107 -1.70 1.81 5.70
N ASP A 108 -1.82 0.49 5.81
CA ASP A 108 -1.14 -0.45 4.94
C ASP A 108 -1.94 -0.64 3.66
N ASN A 109 -1.39 -0.26 2.53
CA ASN A 109 -2.04 -0.31 1.24
C ASN A 109 -1.26 -1.17 0.25
N TYR A 110 -2.00 -1.79 -0.66
CA TYR A 110 -1.46 -2.39 -1.87
C TYR A 110 -2.13 -1.78 -3.09
N PHE A 111 -1.33 -1.52 -4.11
CA PHE A 111 -1.75 -0.87 -5.35
C PHE A 111 -1.55 -1.80 -6.53
N VAL A 112 -2.55 -1.94 -7.37
CA VAL A 112 -2.43 -2.62 -8.67
C VAL A 112 -2.67 -1.59 -9.77
N PHE A 113 -1.65 -1.34 -10.57
CA PHE A 113 -1.67 -0.35 -11.64
C PHE A 113 -2.18 -1.01 -12.93
N CYS A 114 -3.27 -0.49 -13.48
CA CYS A 114 -3.90 -0.99 -14.69
C CYS A 114 -4.18 0.15 -15.67
N GLY A 115 -3.18 0.54 -16.44
CA GLY A 115 -3.27 1.63 -17.40
C GLY A 115 -3.52 2.96 -16.70
N ASP A 116 -4.66 3.56 -16.98
CA ASP A 116 -5.10 4.84 -16.39
C ASP A 116 -5.70 4.73 -14.98
N LEU A 117 -5.86 3.52 -14.48
CA LEU A 117 -6.46 3.27 -13.16
C LEU A 117 -5.48 2.64 -12.17
N ILE A 118 -5.68 2.96 -10.91
CA ILE A 118 -5.01 2.34 -9.76
C ILE A 118 -6.08 1.73 -8.87
N PHE A 119 -6.01 0.41 -8.65
CA PHE A 119 -6.89 -0.28 -7.71
C PHE A 119 -6.19 -0.36 -6.36
N VAL A 120 -6.86 0.14 -5.32
CA VAL A 120 -6.29 0.26 -3.97
C VAL A 120 -6.96 -0.71 -3.02
N PHE A 121 -6.14 -1.45 -2.30
CA PHE A 121 -6.54 -2.40 -1.26
C PHE A 121 -5.92 -1.98 0.05
N THR A 122 -6.74 -1.77 1.07
CA THR A 122 -6.31 -1.24 2.36
C THR A 122 -6.57 -2.23 3.48
N LYS A 123 -5.60 -2.39 4.38
CA LYS A 123 -5.79 -3.12 5.63
C LYS A 123 -6.73 -2.32 6.54
N THR A 124 -7.83 -2.94 6.93
CA THR A 124 -8.81 -2.39 7.86
C THR A 124 -8.90 -3.28 9.11
N PRO A 125 -9.60 -2.85 10.17
CA PRO A 125 -9.87 -3.74 11.32
C PRO A 125 -10.60 -5.03 10.94
N ALA A 126 -11.34 -5.03 9.82
CA ALA A 126 -12.04 -6.21 9.28
C ALA A 126 -11.16 -7.04 8.32
N GLY A 127 -9.87 -6.72 8.14
CA GLY A 127 -8.98 -7.31 7.17
C GLY A 127 -8.76 -6.42 5.96
N PHE A 128 -8.13 -6.96 4.90
CA PHE A 128 -8.00 -6.23 3.65
C PHE A 128 -9.34 -6.06 2.95
N LEU A 129 -9.56 -4.87 2.39
CA LEU A 129 -10.71 -4.56 1.55
C LEU A 129 -10.26 -3.76 0.33
N PHE A 130 -11.01 -3.91 -0.76
CA PHE A 130 -10.93 -2.98 -1.88
C PHE A 130 -11.54 -1.64 -1.46
N THR A 131 -10.79 -0.55 -1.58
CA THR A 131 -11.18 0.72 -0.95
C THR A 131 -11.28 1.89 -1.91
N GLU A 132 -10.58 1.84 -3.04
CA GLU A 132 -10.49 3.00 -3.93
C GLU A 132 -10.11 2.61 -5.35
N VAL A 133 -10.60 3.39 -6.31
CA VAL A 133 -10.05 3.47 -7.66
C VAL A 133 -9.46 4.86 -7.84
N GLY A 134 -8.15 4.91 -8.04
CA GLY A 134 -7.42 6.13 -8.34
C GLY A 134 -7.14 6.29 -9.83
N VAL A 135 -6.72 7.50 -10.22
CA VAL A 135 -6.26 7.81 -11.56
C VAL A 135 -4.73 7.81 -11.57
N ASN A 136 -4.16 7.17 -12.59
CA ASN A 136 -2.71 7.14 -12.82
C ASN A 136 -2.37 8.17 -13.89
N ASP A 137 -2.00 9.38 -13.48
CA ASP A 137 -1.63 10.51 -14.33
C ASP A 137 -0.19 10.42 -14.83
#